data_d548244e073656c6a6a35d7a9ad3c127
#
_entry.id   d548244e073656c6a6a35d7a9ad3c127
#
_cell.length_a   1.000
_cell.length_b   1.000
_cell.length_c   1.000
_cell.angle_alpha   90.00
_cell.angle_beta   90.00
_cell.angle_gamma   90.00
#
_symmetry.space_group_name_H-M   'P 1'
#
loop_
_entity.id
_entity.type
_entity.pdbx_description
1 polymer ?
#
loop_
_entity_poly.entity_id
_entity_poly.type
_entity_poly.pdbx_seq_one_letter_code
_entity_poly.pdbx_strand_id
1 'polypeptide(L)'
;YKLTDLLAKEDVCCIKRAESWQEAVQQCTGILIENGKIQESYYHNIIRGIEVQGFYSVTDNAFALLHGNETAGVNVSCMSLVISEEPVWFGEKKVNILFCLASRDKKEHVPAIIRLMRMVAATGFIEKLKKCTTTGQACDVIEECEKEVESCYQL
;
A
#
# COMPACT_ATOMS: atom_id res chain seq x y z
N TYR A 1 -10.70 -8.60 -9.58
CA TYR A 1 -10.57 -7.84 -8.33
C TYR A 1 -10.48 -6.35 -8.59
N LYS A 2 -11.23 -5.59 -7.84
CA LYS A 2 -11.04 -4.15 -7.70
C LYS A 2 -10.01 -3.90 -6.61
N LEU A 3 -9.39 -2.71 -6.63
CA LEU A 3 -8.49 -2.34 -5.55
C LEU A 3 -9.20 -2.37 -4.19
N THR A 4 -10.44 -1.90 -4.15
CA THR A 4 -11.26 -1.89 -2.93
C THR A 4 -11.65 -3.28 -2.45
N ASP A 5 -11.52 -4.32 -3.26
CA ASP A 5 -11.72 -5.70 -2.80
C ASP A 5 -10.59 -6.15 -1.85
N LEU A 6 -9.38 -5.59 -2.00
CA LEU A 6 -8.24 -5.89 -1.14
C LEU A 6 -8.02 -4.80 -0.08
N LEU A 7 -8.25 -3.54 -0.43
CA LEU A 7 -7.99 -2.40 0.44
C LEU A 7 -9.29 -1.96 1.13
N ALA A 8 -9.50 -2.50 2.33
CA ALA A 8 -10.65 -2.15 3.15
C ALA A 8 -10.45 -0.80 3.85
N LYS A 9 -11.53 -0.13 4.16
CA LYS A 9 -11.52 1.19 4.82
C LYS A 9 -10.76 1.16 6.16
N GLU A 10 -10.93 0.10 6.95
CA GLU A 10 -10.25 -0.06 8.24
C GLU A 10 -8.74 -0.22 8.10
N ASP A 11 -8.24 -0.47 6.90
CA ASP A 11 -6.81 -0.66 6.64
C ASP A 11 -6.17 0.58 6.00
N VAL A 12 -6.84 1.72 6.05
CA VAL A 12 -6.35 3.01 5.56
C VAL A 12 -6.09 3.94 6.75
N CYS A 13 -4.89 4.52 6.81
CA CYS A 13 -4.48 5.34 7.94
C CYS A 13 -3.64 6.53 7.48
N CYS A 14 -3.84 7.68 8.13
CA CYS A 14 -3.01 8.86 7.94
C CYS A 14 -2.16 9.06 9.20
N ILE A 15 -0.86 9.26 9.01
CA ILE A 15 0.09 9.52 10.09
C ILE A 15 0.82 10.84 9.81
N LYS A 16 1.37 11.44 10.85
CA LYS A 16 2.17 12.64 10.68
C LYS A 16 3.54 12.30 10.10
N ARG A 17 4.20 11.28 10.65
CA ARG A 17 5.54 10.86 10.23
C ARG A 17 5.87 9.46 10.71
N ALA A 18 6.91 8.88 10.11
CA ALA A 18 7.58 7.68 10.62
C ALA A 18 9.08 8.02 10.72
N GLU A 19 9.71 7.60 11.79
CA GLU A 19 11.12 7.96 12.10
C GLU A 19 12.12 7.23 11.20
N SER A 20 11.70 6.10 10.61
CA SER A 20 12.54 5.28 9.75
C SER A 20 11.68 4.48 8.79
N TRP A 21 12.32 3.90 7.77
CA TRP A 21 11.59 3.02 6.85
C TRP A 21 11.08 1.76 7.57
N GLN A 22 11.81 1.27 8.56
CA GLN A 22 11.37 0.12 9.37
C GLN A 22 10.08 0.45 10.12
N GLU A 23 10.01 1.62 10.73
CA GLU A 23 8.80 2.07 11.42
C GLU A 23 7.63 2.24 10.44
N ALA A 24 7.91 2.74 9.24
CA ALA A 24 6.87 2.87 8.21
C ALA A 24 6.31 1.50 7.79
N VAL A 25 7.17 0.51 7.61
CA VAL A 25 6.73 -0.87 7.33
C VAL A 25 5.91 -1.40 8.51
N GLN A 26 6.33 -1.13 9.73
CA GLN A 26 5.61 -1.53 10.93
C GLN A 26 4.21 -0.91 11.00
N GLN A 27 4.07 0.35 10.61
CA GLN A 27 2.77 1.01 10.55
C GLN A 27 1.85 0.33 9.53
N CYS A 28 2.36 0.05 8.33
CA CYS A 28 1.57 -0.57 7.26
C CYS A 28 1.14 -1.99 7.61
N THR A 29 2.03 -2.79 8.18
CA THR A 29 1.74 -4.18 8.56
C THR A 29 0.95 -4.26 9.85
N GLY A 30 1.21 -3.34 10.79
CA GLY A 30 0.55 -3.31 12.09
C GLY A 30 -0.97 -3.20 11.99
N ILE A 31 -1.46 -2.40 11.05
CA ILE A 31 -2.91 -2.28 10.77
C ILE A 31 -3.49 -3.66 10.41
N LEU A 32 -2.82 -4.36 9.52
CA LEU A 32 -3.29 -5.66 9.03
C LEU A 32 -3.18 -6.74 10.10
N ILE A 33 -2.15 -6.68 10.93
CA ILE A 33 -1.97 -7.60 12.07
C ILE A 33 -3.09 -7.38 13.08
N GLU A 34 -3.35 -6.13 13.44
CA GLU A 34 -4.40 -5.76 14.39
C GLU A 34 -5.78 -6.22 13.90
N ASN A 35 -6.04 -6.13 12.61
CA ASN A 35 -7.30 -6.55 12.01
C ASN A 35 -7.34 -8.05 11.67
N GLY A 36 -6.33 -8.82 12.10
CA GLY A 36 -6.31 -10.28 11.96
C GLY A 36 -6.08 -10.81 10.56
N LYS A 37 -5.61 -9.96 9.65
CA LYS A 37 -5.46 -10.32 8.22
C LYS A 37 -4.11 -10.94 7.89
N ILE A 38 -3.08 -10.56 8.64
CA ILE A 38 -1.73 -11.14 8.51
C ILE A 38 -1.15 -11.41 9.89
N GLN A 39 -0.08 -12.20 9.93
CA GLN A 39 0.68 -12.52 11.12
C GLN A 39 1.97 -11.68 11.15
N GLU A 40 2.56 -11.54 12.34
CA GLU A 40 3.81 -10.79 12.53
C GLU A 40 4.96 -11.33 11.68
N SER A 41 4.95 -12.64 11.39
CA SER A 41 5.95 -13.25 10.50
C SER A 41 6.00 -12.61 9.13
N TYR A 42 4.87 -12.08 8.63
CA TYR A 42 4.84 -11.39 7.34
C TYR A 42 5.58 -10.05 7.40
N TYR A 43 5.46 -9.33 8.51
CA TYR A 43 6.24 -8.11 8.74
C TYR A 43 7.74 -8.42 8.66
N HIS A 44 8.20 -9.46 9.35
CA HIS A 44 9.61 -9.85 9.31
C HIS A 44 10.06 -10.27 7.92
N ASN A 45 9.17 -10.88 7.15
CA ASN A 45 9.43 -11.25 5.76
C ASN A 45 9.70 -10.01 4.89
N ILE A 46 8.88 -8.96 5.04
CA ILE A 46 9.06 -7.71 4.30
C ILE A 46 10.39 -7.04 4.68
N ILE A 47 10.68 -6.94 5.97
CA ILE A 47 11.92 -6.32 6.46
C ILE A 47 13.13 -7.05 5.90
N ARG A 48 13.14 -8.39 5.97
CA ARG A 48 14.24 -9.20 5.45
C ARG A 48 14.40 -9.01 3.93
N GLY A 49 13.29 -8.95 3.21
CA GLY A 49 13.33 -8.73 1.76
C GLY A 49 14.01 -7.42 1.40
N ILE A 50 13.71 -6.35 2.13
CA ILE A 50 14.32 -5.04 1.92
C ILE A 50 15.80 -5.07 2.29
N GLU A 51 16.16 -5.69 3.41
CA GLU A 51 17.56 -5.81 3.85
C GLU A 51 18.42 -6.57 2.84
N VAL A 52 17.85 -7.61 2.20
CA VAL A 52 18.58 -8.45 1.24
C VAL A 52 18.59 -7.86 -0.16
N GLN A 53 17.46 -7.32 -0.62
CA GLN A 53 17.26 -6.91 -2.02
C GLN A 53 17.27 -5.39 -2.21
N GLY A 54 17.29 -4.61 -1.13
CA GLY A 54 17.26 -3.16 -1.20
C GLY A 54 15.85 -2.60 -1.37
N PHE A 55 15.76 -1.34 -1.78
CA PHE A 55 14.50 -0.60 -1.83
C PHE A 55 13.78 -0.75 -3.17
N TYR A 56 13.66 -1.96 -3.67
CA TYR A 56 13.03 -2.27 -4.96
C TYR A 56 11.54 -1.93 -5.01
N SER A 57 10.88 -1.88 -3.83
CA SER A 57 9.44 -1.59 -3.72
C SER A 57 9.11 -0.11 -3.86
N VAL A 58 10.12 0.76 -3.87
CA VAL A 58 9.91 2.20 -3.91
C VAL A 58 10.01 2.69 -5.35
N THR A 59 8.95 3.36 -5.81
CA THR A 59 8.89 3.89 -7.17
C THR A 59 9.36 5.32 -7.23
N ASP A 60 9.67 5.82 -8.43
CA ASP A 60 10.04 7.21 -8.66
C ASP A 60 8.84 8.16 -8.51
N ASN A 61 7.62 7.63 -8.46
CA ASN A 61 6.38 8.41 -8.31
C ASN A 61 6.04 8.70 -6.85
N ALA A 62 7.00 8.58 -5.94
CA ALA A 62 6.87 8.90 -4.51
C ALA A 62 5.87 8.03 -3.75
N PHE A 63 5.74 6.77 -4.15
CA PHE A 63 5.00 5.80 -3.37
C PHE A 63 5.76 4.47 -3.29
N ALA A 64 5.46 3.70 -2.26
CA ALA A 64 6.01 2.37 -2.06
C ALA A 64 4.89 1.33 -2.15
N LEU A 65 5.18 0.18 -2.75
CA LEU A 65 4.33 -0.99 -2.73
C LEU A 65 5.08 -2.11 -2.00
N LEU A 66 4.89 -2.16 -0.69
CA LEU A 66 5.56 -3.11 0.18
C LEU A 66 4.91 -4.48 0.07
N HIS A 67 5.71 -5.51 -0.09
CA HIS A 67 5.22 -6.89 -0.16
C HIS A 67 6.30 -7.86 0.26
N GLY A 68 5.90 -9.01 0.79
CA GLY A 68 6.81 -10.09 1.13
C GLY A 68 7.05 -11.00 -0.07
N ASN A 69 8.13 -11.79 0.00
CA ASN A 69 8.47 -12.76 -1.03
C ASN A 69 7.72 -14.09 -0.86
N GLU A 70 7.12 -14.28 0.30
CA GLU A 70 6.42 -15.53 0.65
C GLU A 70 4.96 -15.25 0.97
N THR A 71 4.13 -16.27 0.84
CA THR A 71 2.72 -16.20 1.19
C THR A 71 2.47 -16.63 2.66
N ALA A 72 3.47 -17.17 3.32
CA ALA A 72 3.38 -17.53 4.73
C ALA A 72 3.09 -16.31 5.60
N GLY A 73 2.22 -16.47 6.57
CA GLY A 73 1.82 -15.38 7.45
C GLY A 73 0.67 -14.53 6.92
N VAL A 74 0.09 -14.90 5.78
CA VAL A 74 -1.07 -14.20 5.22
C VAL A 74 -2.33 -15.02 5.50
N ASN A 75 -3.23 -14.48 6.31
CA ASN A 75 -4.49 -15.14 6.65
C ASN A 75 -5.54 -14.93 5.56
N VAL A 76 -5.63 -13.71 5.03
CA VAL A 76 -6.47 -13.37 3.88
C VAL A 76 -5.69 -12.42 2.97
N SER A 77 -5.94 -12.49 1.67
CA SER A 77 -5.36 -11.52 0.75
C SER A 77 -5.91 -10.14 1.05
N CYS A 78 -5.02 -9.17 1.24
CA CYS A 78 -5.40 -7.84 1.72
C CYS A 78 -4.35 -6.80 1.32
N MET A 79 -4.71 -5.54 1.55
CA MET A 79 -3.83 -4.41 1.32
C MET A 79 -4.08 -3.38 2.40
N SER A 80 -3.03 -2.66 2.81
CA SER A 80 -3.17 -1.47 3.65
C SER A 80 -2.59 -0.26 2.93
N LEU A 81 -2.99 0.92 3.39
CA LEU A 81 -2.49 2.20 2.89
C LEU A 81 -2.17 3.09 4.08
N VAL A 82 -0.94 3.59 4.11
CA VAL A 82 -0.52 4.62 5.07
C VAL A 82 -0.13 5.86 4.28
N ILE A 83 -0.72 6.99 4.65
CA ILE A 83 -0.40 8.30 4.11
C ILE A 83 0.36 9.05 5.19
N SER A 84 1.63 9.38 4.93
CA SER A 84 2.47 10.11 5.86
C SER A 84 2.56 11.56 5.41
N GLU A 85 2.24 12.49 6.31
CA GLU A 85 2.33 13.92 6.03
C GLU A 85 3.77 14.32 5.70
N GLU A 86 4.72 13.88 6.53
CA GLU A 86 6.14 14.07 6.28
C GLU A 86 6.70 12.88 5.51
N PRO A 87 7.60 13.11 4.54
CA PRO A 87 8.14 12.00 3.75
C PRO A 87 8.96 11.03 4.58
N VAL A 88 8.89 9.77 4.22
CA VAL A 88 9.67 8.68 4.80
C VAL A 88 10.81 8.36 3.85
N TRP A 89 12.02 8.24 4.39
CA TRP A 89 13.20 7.93 3.60
C TRP A 89 13.45 6.42 3.53
N PHE A 90 13.50 5.92 2.29
CA PHE A 90 13.92 4.56 1.98
C PHE A 90 15.26 4.66 1.25
N GLY A 91 16.35 4.75 2.00
CA GLY A 91 17.65 5.07 1.43
C GLY A 91 17.66 6.50 0.91
N GLU A 92 17.91 6.69 -0.38
CA GLU A 92 17.92 8.00 -1.02
C GLU A 92 16.56 8.43 -1.57
N LYS A 93 15.58 7.51 -1.57
CA LYS A 93 14.23 7.77 -2.05
C LYS A 93 13.33 8.17 -0.90
N LYS A 94 12.41 9.09 -1.16
CA LYS A 94 11.44 9.52 -0.16
C LYS A 94 10.02 9.29 -0.66
N VAL A 95 9.13 8.84 0.22
CA VAL A 95 7.75 8.58 -0.10
C VAL A 95 6.82 9.11 0.97
N ASN A 96 5.62 9.52 0.55
CA ASN A 96 4.54 9.90 1.47
C ASN A 96 3.43 8.84 1.49
N ILE A 97 3.38 7.99 0.47
CA ILE A 97 2.29 7.03 0.25
C ILE A 97 2.88 5.63 0.28
N LEU A 98 2.36 4.80 1.19
CA LEU A 98 2.84 3.44 1.37
C LEU A 98 1.67 2.47 1.29
N PHE A 99 1.69 1.61 0.29
CA PHE A 99 0.79 0.46 0.20
C PHE A 99 1.52 -0.77 0.70
N CYS A 100 0.84 -1.61 1.43
CA CYS A 100 1.34 -2.93 1.80
C CYS A 100 0.38 -3.97 1.22
N LEU A 101 0.93 -4.89 0.45
CA LEU A 101 0.17 -5.96 -0.18
C LEU A 101 0.53 -7.29 0.46
N ALA A 102 -0.48 -8.05 0.85
CA ALA A 102 -0.33 -9.40 1.34
C ALA A 102 -1.27 -10.31 0.56
N SER A 103 -0.74 -11.33 -0.08
CA SER A 103 -1.52 -12.24 -0.91
C SER A 103 -1.35 -13.68 -0.42
N ARG A 104 -2.46 -14.42 -0.34
CA ARG A 104 -2.45 -15.84 0.01
C ARG A 104 -1.82 -16.70 -1.07
N ASP A 105 -1.90 -16.24 -2.32
CA ASP A 105 -1.22 -16.89 -3.44
C ASP A 105 -0.58 -15.82 -4.32
N LYS A 106 0.22 -16.25 -5.29
CA LYS A 106 0.97 -15.33 -6.16
C LYS A 106 0.15 -14.78 -7.33
N LYS A 107 -1.12 -15.16 -7.46
CA LYS A 107 -1.96 -14.81 -8.62
C LYS A 107 -3.15 -13.91 -8.28
N GLU A 108 -3.73 -14.09 -7.10
CA GLU A 108 -4.96 -13.41 -6.67
C GLU A 108 -4.87 -11.88 -6.71
N HIS A 109 -3.69 -11.36 -6.43
CA HIS A 109 -3.47 -9.92 -6.29
C HIS A 109 -3.16 -9.21 -7.62
N VAL A 110 -2.83 -9.96 -8.68
CA VAL A 110 -2.37 -9.37 -9.95
C VAL A 110 -3.39 -8.39 -10.55
N PRO A 111 -4.70 -8.72 -10.65
CA PRO A 111 -5.66 -7.76 -11.18
C PRO A 111 -5.74 -6.46 -10.39
N ALA A 112 -5.62 -6.53 -9.05
CA ALA A 112 -5.67 -5.35 -8.20
C ALA A 112 -4.43 -4.47 -8.40
N ILE A 113 -3.25 -5.07 -8.57
CA ILE A 113 -2.03 -4.31 -8.86
C ILE A 113 -2.13 -3.61 -10.21
N ILE A 114 -2.65 -4.29 -11.23
CA ILE A 114 -2.85 -3.68 -12.55
C ILE A 114 -3.76 -2.47 -12.42
N ARG A 115 -4.85 -2.60 -11.68
CA ARG A 115 -5.77 -1.49 -11.43
C ARG A 115 -5.10 -0.33 -10.70
N LEU A 116 -4.32 -0.64 -9.66
CA LEU A 116 -3.56 0.38 -8.93
C LEU A 116 -2.63 1.15 -9.88
N MET A 117 -1.89 0.44 -10.71
CA MET A 117 -0.96 1.08 -11.65
C MET A 117 -1.69 1.97 -12.67
N ARG A 118 -2.86 1.58 -13.12
CA ARG A 118 -3.71 2.39 -14.00
C ARG A 118 -4.22 3.65 -13.29
N MET A 119 -4.62 3.51 -12.03
CA MET A 119 -5.03 4.66 -11.21
C MET A 119 -3.88 5.65 -11.05
N VAL A 120 -2.69 5.17 -10.76
CA VAL A 120 -1.49 6.00 -10.63
C VAL A 120 -1.19 6.73 -11.93
N ALA A 121 -1.26 6.03 -13.05
CA ALA A 121 -0.90 6.59 -14.36
C ALA A 121 -1.93 7.58 -14.91
N ALA A 122 -3.22 7.34 -14.68
CA ALA A 122 -4.29 8.02 -15.40
C ALA A 122 -5.06 9.06 -14.59
N THR A 123 -5.05 9.00 -13.25
CA THR A 123 -5.96 9.82 -12.44
C THR A 123 -5.28 10.82 -11.51
N GLY A 124 -3.96 10.84 -11.45
CA GLY A 124 -3.24 11.65 -10.47
C GLY A 124 -3.42 11.12 -9.05
N PHE A 125 -3.63 9.83 -8.91
CA PHE A 125 -3.98 9.16 -7.65
C PHE A 125 -3.03 9.49 -6.50
N ILE A 126 -1.72 9.38 -6.73
CA ILE A 126 -0.72 9.63 -5.68
C ILE A 126 -0.76 11.09 -5.21
N GLU A 127 -0.85 12.03 -6.14
CA GLU A 127 -0.91 13.46 -5.79
C GLU A 127 -2.18 13.80 -5.00
N LYS A 128 -3.31 13.17 -5.36
CA LYS A 128 -4.56 13.35 -4.63
C LYS A 128 -4.48 12.76 -3.22
N LEU A 129 -3.87 11.59 -3.07
CA LEU A 129 -3.67 10.97 -1.76
C LEU A 129 -2.77 11.81 -0.85
N LYS A 130 -1.74 12.42 -1.39
CA LYS A 130 -0.85 13.28 -0.60
C LYS A 130 -1.56 14.45 0.07
N LYS A 131 -2.68 14.89 -0.46
CA LYS A 131 -3.48 15.98 0.08
C LYS A 131 -4.45 15.53 1.17
N CYS A 132 -4.61 14.23 1.37
CA CYS A 132 -5.53 13.69 2.36
C CYS A 132 -4.92 13.73 3.75
N THR A 133 -5.73 14.12 4.74
CA THR A 133 -5.32 14.16 6.14
C THR A 133 -6.17 13.23 7.01
N THR A 134 -7.24 12.66 6.45
CA THR A 134 -8.12 11.74 7.15
C THR A 134 -8.36 10.47 6.33
N THR A 135 -8.71 9.39 7.02
CA THR A 135 -9.10 8.12 6.37
C THR A 135 -10.28 8.32 5.43
N GLY A 136 -11.28 9.12 5.85
CA GLY A 136 -12.45 9.39 5.01
C GLY A 136 -12.09 10.05 3.69
N GLN A 137 -11.24 11.07 3.72
CA GLN A 137 -10.77 11.74 2.51
C GLN A 137 -10.02 10.77 1.60
N ALA A 138 -9.16 9.94 2.17
CA ALA A 138 -8.41 8.95 1.40
C ALA A 138 -9.32 7.93 0.73
N CYS A 139 -10.32 7.43 1.46
CA CYS A 139 -11.30 6.49 0.90
C CYS A 139 -12.10 7.09 -0.24
N ASP A 140 -12.48 8.36 -0.14
CA ASP A 140 -13.18 9.07 -1.21
C ASP A 140 -12.32 9.18 -2.47
N VAL A 141 -11.03 9.49 -2.30
CA VAL A 141 -10.07 9.55 -3.41
C VAL A 141 -9.92 8.17 -4.06
N ILE A 142 -9.80 7.12 -3.27
CA ILE A 142 -9.68 5.75 -3.78
C ILE A 142 -10.89 5.39 -4.65
N GLU A 143 -12.10 5.62 -4.13
CA GLU A 143 -13.33 5.30 -4.85
C GLU A 143 -13.45 6.12 -6.14
N GLU A 144 -13.19 7.41 -6.08
CA GLU A 144 -13.27 8.31 -7.22
C GLU A 144 -12.29 7.90 -8.32
N CYS A 145 -11.03 7.66 -7.97
CA CYS A 145 -10.00 7.28 -8.93
C CYS A 145 -10.26 5.89 -9.51
N GLU A 146 -10.76 4.97 -8.72
CA GLU A 146 -11.12 3.63 -9.21
C GLU A 146 -12.26 3.69 -10.21
N LYS A 147 -13.29 4.50 -9.95
CA LYS A 147 -14.41 4.71 -10.89
C LYS A 147 -13.94 5.36 -12.19
N GLU A 148 -13.02 6.30 -12.10
CA GLU A 148 -12.45 6.96 -13.27
C GLU A 148 -11.72 5.95 -14.16
N VAL A 149 -10.94 5.06 -13.59
CA VAL A 149 -10.26 4.00 -14.33
C VAL A 149 -11.25 3.03 -14.95
N GLU A 150 -12.30 2.63 -14.23
CA GLU A 150 -13.35 1.76 -14.76
C GLU A 150 -14.01 2.38 -15.99
N SER A 151 -14.29 3.68 -15.94
CA SER A 151 -14.89 4.40 -17.06
C SER A 151 -13.95 4.47 -18.26
N CYS A 152 -12.66 4.81 -18.03
CA CYS A 152 -11.69 4.99 -19.11
C CYS A 152 -11.29 3.68 -19.80
N TYR A 153 -11.24 2.57 -19.05
CA TYR A 153 -10.73 1.30 -19.54
C TYR A 153 -11.83 0.25 -19.73
N GLN A 154 -13.07 0.59 -19.47
CA GLN A 154 -14.22 -0.33 -19.56
C GLN A 154 -14.04 -1.61 -18.72
N LEU A 155 -13.53 -1.44 -17.52
CA LEU A 155 -13.21 -2.54 -16.59
C LEU A 155 -14.44 -3.07 -15.87
#